data_bb7bdabbb55e1d86e5f78aff9a4f9625
#
_entry.id   bb7bdabbb55e1d86e5f78aff9a4f9625
#
_cell.length_a   1.000
_cell.length_b   1.000
_cell.length_c   1.000
_cell.angle_alpha   90.00
_cell.angle_beta   90.00
_cell.angle_gamma   90.00
#
_symmetry.space_group_name_H-M   'P 1'
#
loop_
_entity.id
_entity.type
_entity.pdbx_description
1 polymer ?
#
loop_
_entity_poly.entity_id
_entity_poly.type
_entity_poly.pdbx_seq_one_letter_code
_entity_poly.pdbx_strand_id
1 'polypeptide(L)'
;MKEQVTTLELGKCYRVKYESISWCISVYEELPLTNNSSLTAVRVDNLGIYTRSFLMSDSYQDSKYNVQEISKDEFAHILRSKRNDINKLIRKMS
;
A
#
# COMPACT_ATOMS: atom_id res chain seq x y z
N MET A 1 -19.96 4.79 -7.60
CA MET A 1 -18.89 3.83 -7.99
C MET A 1 -17.58 4.59 -8.06
N LYS A 2 -16.57 4.16 -7.32
CA LYS A 2 -15.27 4.80 -7.37
C LYS A 2 -14.54 4.39 -8.64
N GLU A 3 -13.95 5.36 -9.32
CA GLU A 3 -13.14 5.06 -10.48
C GLU A 3 -11.87 4.30 -10.07
N GLN A 4 -11.41 3.45 -10.95
CA GLN A 4 -10.15 2.75 -10.76
C GLN A 4 -8.99 3.74 -10.82
N VAL A 5 -8.11 3.68 -9.82
CA VAL A 5 -6.91 4.49 -9.80
C VAL A 5 -5.86 3.84 -10.70
N THR A 6 -5.29 4.59 -11.62
CA THR A 6 -4.24 4.10 -12.52
C THR A 6 -2.86 4.66 -12.19
N THR A 7 -2.80 5.72 -11.39
CA THR A 7 -1.53 6.37 -11.00
C THR A 7 -1.53 6.60 -9.51
N LEU A 8 -0.44 6.22 -8.85
CA LEU A 8 -0.26 6.44 -7.42
C LEU A 8 0.39 7.80 -7.17
N GLU A 9 -0.10 8.50 -6.15
CA GLU A 9 0.37 9.85 -5.82
C GLU A 9 0.98 9.90 -4.43
N LEU A 10 2.01 10.73 -4.31
CA LEU A 10 2.66 11.00 -3.02
C LEU A 10 1.65 11.53 -1.99
N GLY A 11 1.70 10.97 -0.79
CA GLY A 11 0.85 11.39 0.31
C GLY A 11 -0.53 10.77 0.34
N LYS A 12 -0.83 9.87 -0.58
CA LYS A 12 -2.12 9.20 -0.65
C LYS A 12 -2.01 7.72 -0.27
N CYS A 13 -3.16 7.16 0.10
CA CYS A 13 -3.27 5.76 0.53
C CYS A 13 -4.22 5.02 -0.40
N TYR A 14 -3.96 3.74 -0.62
CA TYR A 14 -4.73 2.93 -1.57
C TYR A 14 -4.97 1.53 -1.05
N ARG A 15 -6.10 0.96 -1.46
CA ARG A 15 -6.37 -0.48 -1.32
C ARG A 15 -6.19 -1.12 -2.69
N VAL A 16 -5.40 -2.17 -2.75
CA VAL A 16 -5.12 -2.90 -3.99
C VAL A 16 -5.68 -4.30 -3.87
N LYS A 17 -6.44 -4.73 -4.87
CA LYS A 17 -6.93 -6.10 -4.99
C LYS A 17 -6.38 -6.72 -6.26
N TYR A 18 -5.91 -7.95 -6.13
CA TYR A 18 -5.45 -8.76 -7.26
C TYR A 18 -5.95 -10.17 -7.03
N GLU A 19 -6.92 -10.59 -7.85
CA GLU A 19 -7.61 -11.89 -7.69
C GLU A 19 -8.20 -12.00 -6.28
N SER A 20 -7.79 -13.00 -5.48
CA SER A 20 -8.28 -13.22 -4.13
C SER A 20 -7.42 -12.54 -3.06
N ILE A 21 -6.37 -11.82 -3.45
CA ILE A 21 -5.43 -11.17 -2.54
C ILE A 21 -5.71 -9.68 -2.49
N SER A 22 -5.58 -9.09 -1.29
CA SER A 22 -5.67 -7.63 -1.16
C SER A 22 -4.65 -7.13 -0.15
N TRP A 23 -4.24 -5.88 -0.36
CA TRP A 23 -3.33 -5.19 0.56
C TRP A 23 -3.57 -3.70 0.49
N CYS A 24 -2.98 -2.96 1.44
CA CYS A 24 -3.08 -1.50 1.47
C CYS A 24 -1.68 -0.91 1.43
N ILE A 25 -1.56 0.24 0.78
CA ILE A 25 -0.29 0.96 0.67
C ILE A 25 -0.48 2.44 0.96
N SER A 26 0.58 3.07 1.46
CA SER A 26 0.66 4.53 1.63
C SER A 26 1.97 5.00 1.03
N VAL A 27 1.88 5.84 0.00
CA VAL A 27 3.05 6.38 -0.69
C VAL A 27 3.57 7.58 0.10
N TYR A 28 4.79 7.50 0.62
CA TYR A 28 5.33 8.56 1.46
C TYR A 28 6.59 9.21 0.91
N GLU A 29 7.16 8.70 -0.18
CA GLU A 29 8.35 9.29 -0.78
C GLU A 29 8.32 9.12 -2.30
N GLU A 30 8.73 10.14 -3.02
CA GLU A 30 8.87 10.11 -4.46
C GLU A 30 10.22 10.70 -4.81
N LEU A 31 11.02 9.95 -5.56
CA LEU A 31 12.32 10.40 -6.08
C LEU A 31 12.20 10.54 -7.59
N PRO A 32 12.25 11.78 -8.13
CA PRO A 32 12.19 11.99 -9.57
C PRO A 32 13.43 11.40 -10.29
N LEU A 33 13.17 10.68 -11.36
CA LEU A 33 14.20 10.15 -12.25
C LEU A 33 13.98 10.70 -13.66
N THR A 34 14.94 10.51 -14.54
CA THR A 34 14.79 10.87 -15.94
C THR A 34 13.68 10.03 -16.55
N ASN A 35 12.60 10.66 -16.97
CA ASN A 35 11.42 10.02 -17.59
C ASN A 35 10.63 9.08 -16.67
N ASN A 36 10.87 9.13 -15.35
CA ASN A 36 10.17 8.25 -14.41
C ASN A 36 10.27 8.80 -12.99
N SER A 37 9.68 8.08 -12.02
CA SER A 37 9.83 8.37 -10.59
C SER A 37 9.95 7.06 -9.84
N SER A 38 10.75 7.07 -8.78
CA SER A 38 10.79 5.98 -7.82
C SER A 38 9.88 6.33 -6.65
N LEU A 39 8.91 5.46 -6.35
CA LEU A 39 7.99 5.65 -5.25
C LEU A 39 8.34 4.70 -4.11
N THR A 40 8.27 5.19 -2.88
CA THR A 40 8.42 4.35 -1.69
C THR A 40 7.13 4.39 -0.90
N ALA A 41 6.66 3.21 -0.52
CA ALA A 41 5.38 3.07 0.17
C ALA A 41 5.48 2.10 1.34
N VAL A 42 4.64 2.32 2.35
CA VAL A 42 4.39 1.34 3.40
C VAL A 42 3.29 0.41 2.88
N ARG A 43 3.54 -0.89 2.93
CA ARG A 43 2.56 -1.90 2.55
C ARG A 43 2.11 -2.68 3.78
N VAL A 44 0.80 -2.90 3.88
CA VAL A 44 0.19 -3.71 4.94
C VAL A 44 -0.60 -4.83 4.28
N ASP A 45 -0.26 -6.07 4.60
CA ASP A 45 -0.99 -7.24 4.12
C ASP A 45 -1.09 -8.31 5.22
N ASN A 46 -1.50 -9.51 4.86
CA ASN A 46 -1.67 -10.60 5.83
C ASN A 46 -0.34 -11.06 6.44
N LEU A 47 0.78 -10.77 5.80
CA LEU A 47 2.11 -11.18 6.26
C LEU A 47 2.76 -10.16 7.18
N GLY A 48 2.31 -8.91 7.15
CA GLY A 48 2.88 -7.90 8.03
C GLY A 48 2.86 -6.49 7.46
N ILE A 49 3.76 -5.68 7.99
CA ILE A 49 3.96 -4.29 7.63
C ILE A 49 5.39 -4.17 7.12
N TYR A 50 5.57 -3.62 5.92
CA TYR A 50 6.91 -3.46 5.36
C TYR A 50 6.93 -2.33 4.34
N THR A 51 8.15 -1.90 3.98
CA THR A 51 8.35 -0.86 2.97
C THR A 51 8.66 -1.48 1.62
N ARG A 52 8.21 -0.81 0.57
CA ARG A 52 8.46 -1.22 -0.81
C ARG A 52 8.84 0.00 -1.63
N SER A 53 9.82 -0.18 -2.51
CA SER A 53 10.18 0.82 -3.52
C SER A 53 9.92 0.23 -4.91
N PHE A 54 9.36 1.05 -5.81
CA PHE A 54 9.05 0.60 -7.16
C PHE A 54 9.02 1.81 -8.09
N LEU A 55 9.17 1.56 -9.39
CA LEU A 55 9.08 2.62 -10.39
C LEU A 55 7.61 2.96 -10.65
N MET A 56 7.33 4.24 -10.86
CA MET A 56 5.96 4.67 -11.15
C MET A 56 5.40 3.99 -12.39
N SER A 57 6.24 3.75 -13.40
CA SER A 57 5.84 3.05 -14.63
C SER A 57 5.42 1.60 -14.38
N ASP A 58 5.88 1.00 -13.27
CA ASP A 58 5.55 -0.37 -12.89
C ASP A 58 4.40 -0.44 -11.91
N SER A 59 3.81 0.70 -11.55
CA SER A 59 2.66 0.72 -10.65
C SER A 59 1.44 0.09 -11.33
N TYR A 60 0.42 -0.23 -10.56
CA TYR A 60 -0.71 -1.11 -10.87
C TYR A 60 -1.55 -0.67 -12.10
N GLN A 61 -0.97 -0.70 -13.28
CA GLN A 61 -1.64 -0.31 -14.53
C GLN A 61 -2.32 -1.48 -15.24
N ASP A 62 -2.01 -2.71 -14.83
CA ASP A 62 -2.64 -3.90 -15.39
C ASP A 62 -4.11 -3.95 -14.96
N SER A 63 -5.00 -4.28 -15.88
CA SER A 63 -6.45 -4.38 -15.62
C SER A 63 -6.80 -5.43 -14.57
N LYS A 64 -5.90 -6.35 -14.24
CA LYS A 64 -6.10 -7.36 -13.21
C LYS A 64 -6.07 -6.77 -11.80
N TYR A 65 -5.45 -5.61 -11.62
CA TYR A 65 -5.42 -4.93 -10.33
C TYR A 65 -6.63 -4.00 -10.21
N ASN A 66 -7.27 -4.06 -9.07
CA ASN A 66 -8.30 -3.09 -8.70
C ASN A 66 -7.72 -2.20 -7.61
N VAL A 67 -7.46 -0.95 -7.94
CA VAL A 67 -6.83 0.01 -7.03
C VAL A 67 -7.82 1.12 -6.71
N GLN A 68 -8.07 1.35 -5.42
CA GLN A 68 -8.97 2.39 -4.96
C GLN A 68 -8.27 3.25 -3.91
N GLU A 69 -8.46 4.56 -4.00
CA GLU A 69 -7.95 5.47 -2.98
C GLU A 69 -8.77 5.30 -1.70
N ILE A 70 -8.08 5.24 -0.55
CA ILE A 70 -8.70 5.21 0.77
C ILE A 70 -8.20 6.42 1.57
N SER A 71 -8.92 6.78 2.63
CA SER A 71 -8.51 7.90 3.48
C SER A 71 -7.28 7.53 4.31
N LYS A 72 -6.54 8.56 4.74
CA LYS A 72 -5.42 8.38 5.66
C LYS A 72 -5.88 7.77 6.98
N ASP A 73 -7.06 8.13 7.45
CA ASP A 73 -7.62 7.60 8.69
C ASP A 73 -7.93 6.12 8.56
N GLU A 74 -8.46 5.70 7.42
CA GLU A 74 -8.72 4.29 7.16
C GLU A 74 -7.42 3.49 7.11
N PHE A 75 -6.40 4.01 6.42
CA PHE A 75 -5.10 3.37 6.38
C PHE A 75 -4.47 3.29 7.78
N ALA A 76 -4.54 4.36 8.56
CA ALA A 76 -4.01 4.38 9.92
C ALA A 76 -4.70 3.34 10.80
N HIS A 77 -6.02 3.15 10.64
CA HIS A 77 -6.77 2.13 11.37
C HIS A 77 -6.28 0.72 11.02
N ILE A 78 -6.10 0.44 9.73
CA ILE A 78 -5.60 -0.84 9.23
C ILE A 78 -4.19 -1.10 9.79
N LEU A 79 -3.33 -0.08 9.77
CA LEU A 79 -1.96 -0.17 10.26
C LEU A 79 -1.91 -0.49 11.75
N ARG A 80 -2.74 0.19 12.57
CA ARG A 80 -2.81 -0.06 14.01
C ARG A 80 -3.32 -1.46 14.31
N SER A 81 -4.33 -1.92 13.58
CA SER A 81 -4.88 -3.26 13.74
C SER A 81 -3.80 -4.31 13.46
N LYS A 82 -3.04 -4.16 12.39
CA LYS A 82 -1.97 -5.08 12.04
C LYS A 82 -0.84 -5.04 13.07
N ARG A 83 -0.48 -3.86 13.56
CA ARG A 83 0.52 -3.71 14.62
C ARG A 83 0.11 -4.45 15.89
N ASN A 84 -1.17 -4.38 16.25
CA ASN A 84 -1.68 -5.09 17.43
C ASN A 84 -1.58 -6.61 17.25
N ASP A 85 -1.87 -7.12 16.06
CA ASP A 85 -1.73 -8.54 15.75
C ASP A 85 -0.27 -9.00 15.89
N ILE A 86 0.66 -8.20 15.38
CA ILE A 86 2.09 -8.47 15.48
C ILE A 86 2.53 -8.46 16.95
N ASN A 87 2.08 -7.50 17.74
CA ASN A 87 2.42 -7.41 19.16
C ASN A 87 1.90 -8.63 19.93
N LYS A 88 0.71 -9.11 19.63
CA LYS A 88 0.18 -10.34 20.23
C LYS A 88 1.03 -11.54 19.90
N LEU A 89 1.50 -11.63 18.66
CA LEU A 89 2.37 -12.73 18.24
C LEU A 89 3.70 -12.69 18.99
N ILE A 90 4.31 -11.52 19.15
CA ILE A 90 5.54 -11.34 19.89
C ILE A 90 5.37 -11.81 21.34
N ARG A 91 4.25 -11.46 21.98
CA ARG A 91 3.96 -11.88 23.35
C ARG A 91 3.87 -13.40 23.49
N LYS A 92 3.30 -14.07 22.49
CA LYS A 92 3.18 -15.54 22.48
C LYS A 92 4.54 -16.22 22.36
N MET A 93 5.50 -15.53 21.74
CA MET A 93 6.84 -16.08 21.48
C MET A 93 7.81 -15.84 22.64
N SER A 94 7.47 -14.98 23.57
CA SER A 94 8.35 -14.63 24.70
C SER A 94 8.00 -15.37 25.98
#